data_d4dceea23b6407b07b93eea003e8fea9
#
_entry.id   d4dceea23b6407b07b93eea003e8fea9
#
_cell.length_a   1.000
_cell.length_b   1.000
_cell.length_c   1.000
_cell.angle_alpha   90.00
_cell.angle_beta   90.00
_cell.angle_gamma   90.00
#
_symmetry.space_group_name_H-M   'P 1'
#
loop_
_entity.id
_entity.type
_entity.pdbx_description
1 polymer ?
#
loop_
_entity_poly.entity_id
_entity_poly.type
_entity_poly.pdbx_seq_one_letter_code
_entity_poly.pdbx_strand_id
1 'polypeptide(L)'
;EQAGRLRIPLVYLVDSAGARITEQVDMFPGRRHAGRIFHNQVQLSGSIPQVCVLLGPSAAGGAYIPAFCDVVFMVEKNASMYLGSPRMAQMVIGETSTLEEMGGAKMHCEVSGCGDLLAHDEKEALKAARDYLALLPSHSGQKPPRIETRAPASSQIIDDIVPHNQNQAFDMYEVVDALVDADSFFELKKRFARELITGFARLGGRPVGIVASQPKYKGGVLFVDSADKAARFVWLCDAFNLPLIFLADVPGFMIGKKVEREGIIRHGAKMISAVSEASVPKLCVLVRKA
;
A
#
# COMPACT_ATOMS: atom_id res chain seq x y z
N GLU A 1 -18.25 9.44 11.24
CA GLU A 1 -19.67 9.09 11.20
C GLU A 1 -20.37 9.69 9.97
N GLN A 2 -20.21 11.00 9.70
CA GLN A 2 -20.85 11.65 8.55
C GLN A 2 -20.37 11.05 7.22
N ALA A 3 -19.08 10.83 7.03
CA ALA A 3 -18.53 10.23 5.83
C ALA A 3 -19.16 8.85 5.53
N GLY A 4 -19.33 8.01 6.55
CA GLY A 4 -20.00 6.72 6.40
C GLY A 4 -21.48 6.84 6.04
N ARG A 5 -22.21 7.80 6.63
CA ARG A 5 -23.63 8.06 6.29
C ARG A 5 -23.79 8.58 4.87
N LEU A 6 -22.90 9.47 4.44
CA LEU A 6 -22.91 10.07 3.10
C LEU A 6 -22.26 9.16 2.05
N ARG A 7 -21.60 8.09 2.48
CA ARG A 7 -20.86 7.15 1.61
C ARG A 7 -19.84 7.87 0.72
N ILE A 8 -19.01 8.70 1.34
CA ILE A 8 -17.94 9.45 0.68
C ILE A 8 -16.58 9.10 1.26
N PRO A 9 -15.49 9.20 0.47
CA PRO A 9 -14.13 8.98 0.95
C PRO A 9 -13.78 9.87 2.12
N LEU A 10 -12.89 9.39 2.99
CA LEU A 10 -12.38 10.12 4.13
C LEU A 10 -10.87 10.32 3.99
N VAL A 11 -10.43 11.56 4.01
CA VAL A 11 -9.00 11.92 3.97
C VAL A 11 -8.59 12.46 5.33
N TYR A 12 -7.60 11.82 5.93
CA TYR A 12 -6.95 12.26 7.17
C TYR A 12 -5.71 13.07 6.80
N LEU A 13 -5.69 14.35 7.14
CA LEU A 13 -4.50 15.20 7.10
C LEU A 13 -3.89 15.17 8.49
N VAL A 14 -2.78 14.45 8.66
CA VAL A 14 -2.25 14.13 9.99
C VAL A 14 -0.95 14.89 10.26
N ASP A 15 -0.96 15.63 11.38
CA ASP A 15 0.18 16.26 12.00
C ASP A 15 -0.16 16.41 13.49
N SER A 16 0.37 15.49 14.33
CA SER A 16 -0.02 15.43 15.75
C SER A 16 1.07 14.84 16.62
N ALA A 17 1.45 15.57 17.64
CA ALA A 17 2.36 15.08 18.68
C ALA A 17 1.72 14.07 19.67
N GLY A 18 0.47 13.68 19.45
CA GLY A 18 -0.28 12.79 20.33
C GLY A 18 -1.11 13.51 21.38
N ALA A 19 -1.63 12.77 22.36
CA ALA A 19 -2.45 13.27 23.43
C ALA A 19 -1.63 13.90 24.55
N ARG A 20 -2.17 14.92 25.23
CA ARG A 20 -1.57 15.48 26.45
C ARG A 20 -1.60 14.43 27.56
N ILE A 21 -0.45 14.19 28.18
CA ILE A 21 -0.28 13.17 29.22
C ILE A 21 -1.18 13.46 30.43
N THR A 22 -1.36 14.73 30.77
CA THR A 22 -2.19 15.19 31.91
C THR A 22 -3.69 14.99 31.70
N GLU A 23 -4.13 14.78 30.46
CA GLU A 23 -5.57 14.71 30.08
C GLU A 23 -6.00 13.27 29.76
N GLN A 24 -5.16 12.27 30.01
CA GLN A 24 -5.41 10.88 29.58
C GLN A 24 -6.66 10.27 30.21
N VAL A 25 -6.95 10.58 31.49
CA VAL A 25 -8.11 10.06 32.22
C VAL A 25 -9.42 10.51 31.57
N ASP A 26 -9.45 11.74 31.07
CA ASP A 26 -10.64 12.31 30.45
C ASP A 26 -10.73 12.02 28.95
N MET A 27 -9.60 11.63 28.31
CA MET A 27 -9.52 11.45 26.88
C MET A 27 -9.78 10.01 26.43
N PHE A 28 -9.29 9.00 27.15
CA PHE A 28 -9.34 7.61 26.68
C PHE A 28 -10.56 6.81 27.09
N PRO A 29 -11.06 6.86 28.33
CA PRO A 29 -12.22 6.06 28.74
C PRO A 29 -13.53 6.62 28.21
N GLY A 30 -14.43 5.72 27.79
CA GLY A 30 -15.80 6.07 27.41
C GLY A 30 -16.14 5.97 25.91
N ARG A 31 -17.43 5.81 25.63
CA ARG A 31 -17.95 5.53 24.26
C ARG A 31 -17.74 6.66 23.24
N ARG A 32 -17.46 7.89 23.67
CA ARG A 32 -17.34 9.07 22.81
C ARG A 32 -15.94 9.69 22.81
N HIS A 33 -14.97 9.02 23.44
CA HIS A 33 -13.59 9.51 23.59
C HIS A 33 -12.66 8.98 22.47
N ALA A 34 -11.34 9.12 22.63
CA ALA A 34 -10.35 8.87 21.59
C ALA A 34 -10.41 7.47 20.94
N GLY A 35 -10.76 6.44 21.73
CA GLY A 35 -10.94 5.08 21.20
C GLY A 35 -12.02 4.95 20.13
N ARG A 36 -12.97 5.90 20.07
CA ARG A 36 -14.00 5.94 19.03
C ARG A 36 -13.44 6.25 17.65
N ILE A 37 -12.31 6.93 17.55
CA ILE A 37 -11.63 7.18 16.27
C ILE A 37 -11.29 5.83 15.63
N PHE A 38 -10.62 4.96 16.38
CA PHE A 38 -10.22 3.62 15.90
C PHE A 38 -11.42 2.72 15.57
N HIS A 39 -12.42 2.73 16.46
CA HIS A 39 -13.66 2.01 16.21
C HIS A 39 -14.31 2.44 14.89
N ASN A 40 -14.45 3.74 14.66
CA ASN A 40 -15.05 4.27 13.44
C ASN A 40 -14.21 3.92 12.20
N GLN A 41 -12.87 4.01 12.25
CA GLN A 41 -12.00 3.63 11.15
C GLN A 41 -12.17 2.15 10.77
N VAL A 42 -12.22 1.27 11.76
CA VAL A 42 -12.45 -0.17 11.54
C VAL A 42 -13.84 -0.42 10.94
N GLN A 43 -14.90 0.25 11.44
CA GLN A 43 -16.26 0.11 10.90
C GLN A 43 -16.38 0.64 9.45
N LEU A 44 -15.53 1.57 9.05
CA LEU A 44 -15.52 2.16 7.71
C LEU A 44 -14.58 1.41 6.74
N SER A 45 -13.70 0.55 7.26
CA SER A 45 -12.75 -0.23 6.47
C SER A 45 -13.47 -1.07 5.42
N GLY A 46 -13.04 -0.97 4.16
CA GLY A 46 -13.66 -1.62 3.02
C GLY A 46 -15.05 -1.08 2.62
N SER A 47 -15.61 -0.14 3.39
CA SER A 47 -16.92 0.47 3.08
C SER A 47 -16.77 1.76 2.27
N ILE A 48 -15.87 2.64 2.70
CA ILE A 48 -15.47 3.86 2.00
C ILE A 48 -13.95 3.97 1.97
N PRO A 49 -13.34 4.57 0.92
CA PRO A 49 -11.89 4.82 0.90
C PRO A 49 -11.45 5.70 2.06
N GLN A 50 -10.40 5.26 2.77
CA GLN A 50 -9.76 5.98 3.86
C GLN A 50 -8.30 6.27 3.50
N VAL A 51 -7.94 7.51 3.29
CA VAL A 51 -6.61 7.96 2.87
C VAL A 51 -5.96 8.74 3.98
N CYS A 52 -4.74 8.42 4.34
CA CYS A 52 -3.92 9.27 5.20
C CYS A 52 -2.87 10.02 4.39
N VAL A 53 -2.85 11.34 4.53
CA VAL A 53 -1.74 12.20 4.13
C VAL A 53 -1.03 12.64 5.40
N LEU A 54 0.12 12.04 5.67
CA LEU A 54 0.92 12.29 6.86
C LEU A 54 1.89 13.43 6.56
N LEU A 55 1.58 14.60 7.10
CA LEU A 55 2.29 15.85 6.83
C LEU A 55 3.36 16.14 7.89
N GLY A 56 3.15 15.68 9.10
CA GLY A 56 4.04 15.84 10.24
C GLY A 56 4.12 14.57 11.09
N PRO A 57 4.44 14.67 12.38
CA PRO A 57 4.47 13.52 13.28
C PRO A 57 3.08 12.93 13.54
N SER A 58 3.06 11.63 13.86
CA SER A 58 1.91 10.92 14.42
C SER A 58 2.41 9.97 15.50
N ALA A 59 2.30 10.41 16.76
CA ALA A 59 2.96 9.77 17.89
C ALA A 59 2.01 8.90 18.73
N ALA A 60 2.58 7.88 19.37
CA ALA A 60 1.91 6.97 20.30
C ALA A 60 0.64 6.35 19.71
N GLY A 61 -0.50 6.41 20.40
CA GLY A 61 -1.79 5.93 19.87
C GLY A 61 -2.22 6.61 18.57
N GLY A 62 -1.76 7.84 18.31
CA GLY A 62 -2.00 8.56 17.05
C GLY A 62 -1.42 7.85 15.84
N ALA A 63 -0.30 7.11 15.98
CA ALA A 63 0.32 6.36 14.89
C ALA A 63 -0.58 5.27 14.28
N TYR A 64 -1.58 4.83 15.00
CA TYR A 64 -2.57 3.88 14.48
C TYR A 64 -3.60 4.53 13.54
N ILE A 65 -3.81 5.86 13.59
CA ILE A 65 -4.72 6.55 12.67
C ILE A 65 -4.28 6.36 11.21
N PRO A 66 -3.02 6.64 10.82
CA PRO A 66 -2.51 6.27 9.51
C PRO A 66 -2.61 4.77 9.22
N ALA A 67 -2.21 3.93 10.17
CA ALA A 67 -2.13 2.48 9.98
C ALA A 67 -3.48 1.81 9.68
N PHE A 68 -4.60 2.38 10.15
CA PHE A 68 -5.96 1.89 9.82
C PHE A 68 -6.47 2.40 8.46
N CYS A 69 -5.81 3.35 7.83
CA CYS A 69 -6.20 3.82 6.50
C CYS A 69 -5.83 2.78 5.42
N ASP A 70 -6.50 2.85 4.28
CA ASP A 70 -6.22 2.00 3.14
C ASP A 70 -4.82 2.28 2.57
N VAL A 71 -4.44 3.56 2.51
CA VAL A 71 -3.13 4.04 2.06
C VAL A 71 -2.61 5.18 2.94
N VAL A 72 -1.27 5.24 3.05
CA VAL A 72 -0.54 6.27 3.82
C VAL A 72 0.49 6.93 2.93
N PHE A 73 0.29 8.20 2.62
CA PHE A 73 1.24 9.03 1.87
C PHE A 73 2.02 9.88 2.85
N MET A 74 3.34 9.76 2.84
CA MET A 74 4.23 10.38 3.82
C MET A 74 5.12 11.43 3.17
N VAL A 75 5.18 12.62 3.77
CA VAL A 75 6.08 13.70 3.31
C VAL A 75 7.50 13.43 3.84
N GLU A 76 8.46 13.35 2.94
CA GLU A 76 9.87 13.09 3.25
C GLU A 76 10.42 14.12 4.25
N LYS A 77 11.22 13.68 5.21
CA LYS A 77 11.88 14.48 6.26
C LYS A 77 10.95 15.18 7.25
N ASN A 78 9.65 15.23 6.99
CA ASN A 78 8.68 15.89 7.87
C ASN A 78 7.74 14.90 8.55
N ALA A 79 7.19 13.96 7.78
CA ALA A 79 6.28 12.96 8.31
C ALA A 79 7.02 11.89 9.12
N SER A 80 6.45 11.53 10.25
CA SER A 80 6.92 10.42 11.07
C SER A 80 5.77 9.75 11.81
N MET A 81 5.86 8.44 12.04
CA MET A 81 4.95 7.74 12.94
C MET A 81 5.71 6.73 13.78
N TYR A 82 5.40 6.70 15.08
CA TYR A 82 6.13 5.91 16.07
C TYR A 82 5.31 5.73 17.35
N LEU A 83 5.52 4.62 18.06
CA LEU A 83 4.82 4.37 19.33
C LEU A 83 5.48 5.10 20.50
N GLY A 84 6.80 5.12 20.54
CA GLY A 84 7.59 5.86 21.53
C GLY A 84 8.65 6.71 20.84
N SER A 85 8.98 7.87 21.41
CA SER A 85 10.04 8.73 20.87
C SER A 85 11.44 8.10 21.03
N PRO A 86 12.45 8.51 20.25
CA PRO A 86 13.85 8.09 20.47
C PRO A 86 14.32 8.28 21.90
N ARG A 87 13.90 9.38 22.55
CA ARG A 87 14.22 9.63 23.96
C ARG A 87 13.60 8.59 24.89
N MET A 88 12.37 8.13 24.60
CA MET A 88 11.76 7.04 25.38
C MET A 88 12.48 5.72 25.17
N ALA A 89 12.86 5.39 23.93
CA ALA A 89 13.64 4.19 23.64
C ALA A 89 14.98 4.20 24.41
N GLN A 90 15.67 5.32 24.41
CA GLN A 90 16.90 5.49 25.16
C GLN A 90 16.69 5.29 26.67
N MET A 91 15.63 5.85 27.24
CA MET A 91 15.35 5.74 28.68
C MET A 91 14.92 4.33 29.12
N VAL A 92 14.15 3.62 28.28
CA VAL A 92 13.53 2.34 28.65
C VAL A 92 14.40 1.14 28.30
N ILE A 93 15.03 1.16 27.13
CA ILE A 93 15.81 0.01 26.61
C ILE A 93 17.28 0.37 26.28
N GLY A 94 17.71 1.61 26.51
CA GLY A 94 19.07 2.06 26.25
C GLY A 94 19.42 2.23 24.77
N GLU A 95 18.44 2.19 23.86
CA GLU A 95 18.65 2.32 22.42
C GLU A 95 18.79 3.80 22.02
N THR A 96 19.86 4.11 21.30
CA THR A 96 20.08 5.45 20.72
C THR A 96 19.78 5.41 19.23
N SER A 97 18.80 6.18 18.78
CA SER A 97 18.40 6.31 17.38
C SER A 97 17.90 7.73 17.09
N THR A 98 17.91 8.11 15.82
CA THR A 98 17.24 9.33 15.37
C THR A 98 15.75 9.05 15.13
N LEU A 99 14.94 10.11 15.08
CA LEU A 99 13.52 9.98 14.75
C LEU A 99 13.32 9.44 13.33
N GLU A 100 14.16 9.86 12.38
CA GLU A 100 14.12 9.40 10.99
C GLU A 100 14.43 7.90 10.87
N GLU A 101 15.40 7.39 11.61
CA GLU A 101 15.75 5.96 11.64
C GLU A 101 14.65 5.10 12.27
N MET A 102 13.99 5.62 13.31
CA MET A 102 13.02 4.84 14.08
C MET A 102 11.61 4.94 13.54
N GLY A 103 11.20 6.07 12.98
CA GLY A 103 9.81 6.33 12.58
C GLY A 103 9.65 7.30 11.43
N GLY A 104 10.72 7.65 10.70
CA GLY A 104 10.66 8.58 9.59
C GLY A 104 9.97 8.03 8.34
N ALA A 105 9.58 8.93 7.45
CA ALA A 105 8.85 8.60 6.24
C ALA A 105 9.59 7.59 5.35
N LYS A 106 10.90 7.77 5.18
CA LYS A 106 11.72 6.88 4.37
C LYS A 106 11.79 5.47 4.97
N MET A 107 12.00 5.36 6.27
CA MET A 107 12.02 4.07 6.97
C MET A 107 10.68 3.33 6.77
N HIS A 108 9.55 4.01 6.92
CA HIS A 108 8.24 3.39 6.74
C HIS A 108 7.91 3.01 5.29
N CYS A 109 8.39 3.77 4.32
CA CYS A 109 8.17 3.46 2.90
C CYS A 109 9.14 2.41 2.33
N GLU A 110 10.29 2.18 2.97
CA GLU A 110 11.35 1.28 2.46
C GLU A 110 11.53 0.01 3.28
N VAL A 111 11.32 0.08 4.61
CA VAL A 111 11.68 -0.99 5.55
C VAL A 111 10.46 -1.62 6.21
N SER A 112 9.61 -0.83 6.87
CA SER A 112 8.45 -1.38 7.58
C SER A 112 7.22 -1.64 6.71
N GLY A 113 7.16 -1.02 5.53
CA GLY A 113 6.02 -1.12 4.64
C GLY A 113 4.74 -0.45 5.17
N CYS A 114 4.82 0.36 6.23
CA CYS A 114 3.65 1.11 6.73
C CYS A 114 3.27 2.29 5.83
N GLY A 115 4.26 2.91 5.14
CA GLY A 115 4.02 3.94 4.14
C GLY A 115 3.81 3.36 2.74
N ASP A 116 2.88 3.93 2.00
CA ASP A 116 2.56 3.48 0.64
C ASP A 116 3.23 4.35 -0.43
N LEU A 117 3.42 5.63 -0.15
CA LEU A 117 4.10 6.58 -1.04
C LEU A 117 4.93 7.57 -0.24
N LEU A 118 6.18 7.75 -0.66
CA LEU A 118 7.07 8.80 -0.17
C LEU A 118 6.96 10.00 -1.09
N ALA A 119 6.32 11.07 -0.62
CA ALA A 119 6.18 12.32 -1.33
C ALA A 119 7.33 13.27 -0.98
N HIS A 120 7.80 14.02 -1.96
CA HIS A 120 8.88 14.99 -1.75
C HIS A 120 8.42 16.18 -0.89
N ASP A 121 7.17 16.61 -1.09
CA ASP A 121 6.55 17.71 -0.36
C ASP A 121 5.05 17.49 -0.14
N GLU A 122 4.41 18.39 0.60
CA GLU A 122 2.99 18.35 0.90
C GLU A 122 2.11 18.43 -0.36
N LYS A 123 2.54 19.21 -1.35
CA LYS A 123 1.80 19.41 -2.61
C LYS A 123 1.73 18.11 -3.40
N GLU A 124 2.86 17.38 -3.48
CA GLU A 124 2.91 16.07 -4.11
C GLU A 124 2.05 15.06 -3.35
N ALA A 125 2.11 15.04 -2.01
CA ALA A 125 1.30 14.14 -1.19
C ALA A 125 -0.20 14.39 -1.36
N LEU A 126 -0.63 15.65 -1.40
CA LEU A 126 -2.03 16.03 -1.64
C LEU A 126 -2.49 15.71 -3.06
N LYS A 127 -1.59 15.89 -4.05
CA LYS A 127 -1.87 15.48 -5.44
C LYS A 127 -2.04 13.96 -5.52
N ALA A 128 -1.14 13.20 -4.92
CA ALA A 128 -1.20 11.73 -4.89
C ALA A 128 -2.53 11.23 -4.27
N ALA A 129 -3.00 11.87 -3.19
CA ALA A 129 -4.29 11.54 -2.61
C ALA A 129 -5.47 11.75 -3.56
N ARG A 130 -5.44 12.82 -4.37
CA ARG A 130 -6.46 13.09 -5.39
C ARG A 130 -6.37 12.09 -6.55
N ASP A 131 -5.17 11.81 -7.03
CA ASP A 131 -4.94 10.85 -8.12
C ASP A 131 -5.40 9.45 -7.70
N TYR A 132 -5.07 9.02 -6.47
CA TYR A 132 -5.55 7.78 -5.89
C TYR A 132 -7.08 7.69 -5.83
N LEU A 133 -7.74 8.72 -5.28
CA LEU A 133 -9.18 8.75 -5.16
C LEU A 133 -9.91 8.80 -6.51
N ALA A 134 -9.27 9.34 -7.55
CA ALA A 134 -9.81 9.36 -8.92
C ALA A 134 -9.89 7.95 -9.57
N LEU A 135 -9.19 6.96 -8.99
CA LEU A 135 -9.20 5.57 -9.45
C LEU A 135 -10.30 4.74 -8.76
N LEU A 136 -10.78 5.18 -7.61
CA LEU A 136 -11.70 4.43 -6.75
C LEU A 136 -13.14 4.94 -6.85
N PRO A 137 -14.13 4.08 -6.55
CA PRO A 137 -15.50 4.54 -6.32
C PRO A 137 -15.59 5.29 -4.98
N SER A 138 -16.65 6.07 -4.78
CA SER A 138 -16.88 6.76 -3.50
C SER A 138 -17.13 5.79 -2.33
N HIS A 139 -17.64 4.59 -2.61
CA HIS A 139 -17.88 3.53 -1.62
C HIS A 139 -17.96 2.16 -2.29
N SER A 140 -17.84 1.10 -1.51
CA SER A 140 -17.84 -0.30 -1.96
C SER A 140 -19.07 -0.75 -2.78
N GLY A 141 -20.21 -0.07 -2.64
CA GLY A 141 -21.44 -0.35 -3.40
C GLY A 141 -21.46 0.28 -4.79
N GLN A 142 -20.39 0.95 -5.23
CA GLN A 142 -20.28 1.57 -6.55
C GLN A 142 -19.20 0.90 -7.40
N LYS A 143 -19.35 1.01 -8.72
CA LYS A 143 -18.29 0.61 -9.66
C LYS A 143 -17.22 1.70 -9.75
N PRO A 144 -15.94 1.35 -9.96
CA PRO A 144 -14.88 2.30 -10.21
C PRO A 144 -15.17 3.19 -11.44
N PRO A 145 -14.72 4.47 -11.42
CA PRO A 145 -15.04 5.43 -12.47
C PRO A 145 -14.31 5.08 -13.77
N ARG A 146 -15.04 4.97 -14.87
CA ARG A 146 -14.48 4.81 -16.21
C ARG A 146 -14.22 6.18 -16.83
N ILE A 147 -13.10 6.31 -17.54
CA ILE A 147 -12.76 7.49 -18.35
C ILE A 147 -12.57 7.09 -19.81
N GLU A 148 -12.26 8.04 -20.67
CA GLU A 148 -11.86 7.80 -22.04
C GLU A 148 -10.60 6.93 -22.11
N THR A 149 -10.60 5.98 -23.04
CA THR A 149 -9.47 5.08 -23.28
C THR A 149 -8.30 5.84 -23.90
N ARG A 150 -7.08 5.57 -23.43
CA ARG A 150 -5.84 6.04 -24.03
C ARG A 150 -5.07 4.86 -24.58
N ALA A 151 -4.28 5.11 -25.64
CA ALA A 151 -3.32 4.12 -26.09
C ALA A 151 -2.25 3.88 -25.00
N PRO A 152 -1.63 2.70 -24.91
CA PRO A 152 -0.49 2.47 -24.03
C PRO A 152 0.65 3.46 -24.29
N ALA A 153 1.44 3.72 -23.24
CA ALA A 153 2.59 4.63 -23.32
C ALA A 153 3.69 4.09 -24.23
N SER A 154 3.84 2.76 -24.28
CA SER A 154 4.80 2.07 -25.15
C SER A 154 4.09 1.34 -26.27
N SER A 155 4.59 1.49 -27.51
CA SER A 155 4.19 0.67 -28.67
C SER A 155 5.08 -0.55 -28.87
N GLN A 156 6.02 -0.81 -27.94
CA GLN A 156 6.94 -1.94 -27.99
C GLN A 156 6.16 -3.25 -27.86
N ILE A 157 6.51 -4.21 -28.66
CA ILE A 157 5.91 -5.56 -28.60
C ILE A 157 6.44 -6.27 -27.35
N ILE A 158 5.54 -6.85 -26.57
CA ILE A 158 5.90 -7.52 -25.29
C ILE A 158 6.92 -8.63 -25.50
N ASP A 159 6.86 -9.34 -26.63
CA ASP A 159 7.83 -10.40 -27.00
C ASP A 159 9.27 -9.86 -27.13
N ASP A 160 9.45 -8.59 -27.48
CA ASP A 160 10.76 -7.94 -27.55
C ASP A 160 11.27 -7.49 -26.16
N ILE A 161 10.36 -7.25 -25.22
CA ILE A 161 10.68 -6.86 -23.83
C ILE A 161 11.10 -8.09 -23.01
N VAL A 162 10.40 -9.20 -23.19
CA VAL A 162 10.56 -10.39 -22.37
C VAL A 162 11.57 -11.35 -23.00
N PRO A 163 12.78 -11.52 -22.42
CA PRO A 163 13.78 -12.39 -22.99
C PRO A 163 13.39 -13.86 -22.94
N HIS A 164 13.68 -14.62 -24.00
CA HIS A 164 13.46 -16.07 -24.04
C HIS A 164 14.29 -16.82 -22.99
N ASN A 165 15.47 -16.29 -22.64
CA ASN A 165 16.31 -16.88 -21.61
C ASN A 165 15.72 -16.58 -20.22
N GLN A 166 15.24 -17.62 -19.54
CA GLN A 166 14.63 -17.52 -18.22
C GLN A 166 15.56 -17.00 -17.11
N ASN A 167 16.88 -17.08 -17.32
CA ASN A 167 17.87 -16.58 -16.36
C ASN A 167 18.22 -15.10 -16.56
N GLN A 168 17.77 -14.50 -17.65
CA GLN A 168 17.97 -13.08 -17.92
C GLN A 168 16.86 -12.28 -17.28
N ALA A 169 17.22 -11.33 -16.40
CA ALA A 169 16.25 -10.39 -15.81
C ALA A 169 15.78 -9.37 -16.86
N PHE A 170 14.53 -8.95 -16.74
CA PHE A 170 13.94 -7.85 -17.51
C PHE A 170 13.15 -6.93 -16.56
N ASP A 171 12.77 -5.76 -17.06
CA ASP A 171 11.99 -4.80 -16.28
C ASP A 171 10.50 -4.99 -16.54
N MET A 172 9.77 -5.43 -15.53
CA MET A 172 8.32 -5.62 -15.65
C MET A 172 7.57 -4.30 -15.85
N TYR A 173 8.15 -3.16 -15.50
CA TYR A 173 7.53 -1.86 -15.79
C TYR A 173 7.38 -1.62 -17.30
N GLU A 174 8.32 -2.07 -18.11
CA GLU A 174 8.22 -1.96 -19.58
C GLU A 174 7.01 -2.75 -20.12
N VAL A 175 6.71 -3.92 -19.52
CA VAL A 175 5.51 -4.71 -19.84
C VAL A 175 4.24 -4.00 -19.40
N VAL A 176 4.26 -3.41 -18.20
CA VAL A 176 3.11 -2.63 -17.70
C VAL A 176 2.83 -1.43 -18.61
N ASP A 177 3.86 -0.67 -19.00
CA ASP A 177 3.74 0.51 -19.87
C ASP A 177 3.25 0.16 -21.29
N ALA A 178 3.54 -1.06 -21.76
CA ALA A 178 3.03 -1.57 -23.03
C ALA A 178 1.60 -2.11 -22.94
N LEU A 179 1.09 -2.35 -21.73
CA LEU A 179 -0.23 -2.96 -21.51
C LEU A 179 -1.31 -1.95 -21.13
N VAL A 180 -0.99 -1.00 -20.25
CA VAL A 180 -1.99 -0.10 -19.64
C VAL A 180 -2.10 1.23 -20.37
N ASP A 181 -3.24 1.92 -20.19
CA ASP A 181 -3.46 3.25 -20.75
C ASP A 181 -2.34 4.20 -20.28
N ALA A 182 -1.81 5.01 -21.18
CA ALA A 182 -0.72 5.96 -20.89
C ALA A 182 -1.03 6.86 -19.69
N ASP A 183 -0.01 7.12 -18.88
CA ASP A 183 -0.05 7.97 -17.66
C ASP A 183 -1.05 7.49 -16.59
N SER A 184 -1.49 6.23 -16.65
CA SER A 184 -2.50 5.71 -15.73
C SER A 184 -1.95 4.89 -14.57
N PHE A 185 -0.68 4.48 -14.60
CA PHE A 185 -0.12 3.63 -13.57
C PHE A 185 0.21 4.41 -12.30
N PHE A 186 -0.45 4.04 -11.21
CA PHE A 186 -0.27 4.60 -9.87
C PHE A 186 0.22 3.50 -8.92
N GLU A 187 1.51 3.49 -8.63
CA GLU A 187 2.14 2.45 -7.83
C GLU A 187 2.03 2.71 -6.34
N LEU A 188 1.69 1.66 -5.57
CA LEU A 188 1.76 1.64 -4.12
C LEU A 188 2.98 0.84 -3.65
N LYS A 189 3.62 1.30 -2.57
CA LYS A 189 4.79 0.62 -1.95
C LYS A 189 5.94 0.36 -2.94
N LYS A 190 6.19 1.31 -3.83
CA LYS A 190 7.29 1.23 -4.84
C LYS A 190 8.65 0.90 -4.23
N ARG A 191 8.91 1.37 -3.02
CA ARG A 191 10.21 1.25 -2.34
C ARG A 191 10.29 0.04 -1.41
N PHE A 192 9.16 -0.59 -1.07
CA PHE A 192 9.04 -1.74 -0.18
C PHE A 192 8.79 -3.02 -0.98
N ALA A 193 9.45 -4.12 -0.60
CA ALA A 193 9.31 -5.44 -1.26
C ALA A 193 9.34 -5.30 -2.79
N ARG A 194 10.46 -4.79 -3.32
CA ARG A 194 10.61 -4.36 -4.71
C ARG A 194 10.57 -5.50 -5.73
N GLU A 195 10.69 -6.74 -5.28
CA GLU A 195 10.50 -7.95 -6.09
C GLU A 195 9.05 -8.15 -6.54
N LEU A 196 8.11 -7.38 -5.98
CA LEU A 196 6.71 -7.37 -6.36
C LEU A 196 6.24 -5.93 -6.59
N ILE A 197 5.60 -5.69 -7.72
CA ILE A 197 4.94 -4.43 -8.08
C ILE A 197 3.46 -4.54 -7.70
N THR A 198 2.92 -3.53 -7.03
CA THR A 198 1.48 -3.39 -6.78
C THR A 198 1.05 -1.97 -7.11
N GLY A 199 0.01 -1.81 -7.88
CA GLY A 199 -0.47 -0.48 -8.25
C GLY A 199 -1.76 -0.53 -9.02
N PHE A 200 -2.40 0.61 -9.15
CA PHE A 200 -3.58 0.78 -9.97
C PHE A 200 -3.18 1.27 -11.36
N ALA A 201 -3.94 0.86 -12.35
CA ALA A 201 -3.80 1.37 -13.72
C ALA A 201 -5.17 1.50 -14.37
N ARG A 202 -5.21 1.95 -15.61
CA ARG A 202 -6.40 1.85 -16.44
C ARG A 202 -6.12 0.95 -17.64
N LEU A 203 -7.11 0.15 -17.97
CA LEU A 203 -7.11 -0.68 -19.17
C LEU A 203 -8.41 -0.42 -19.94
N GLY A 204 -8.29 0.25 -21.08
CA GLY A 204 -9.44 0.72 -21.85
C GLY A 204 -10.31 1.71 -21.05
N GLY A 205 -9.69 2.62 -20.31
CA GLY A 205 -10.32 3.62 -19.45
C GLY A 205 -10.88 3.08 -18.12
N ARG A 206 -10.80 1.76 -17.85
CA ARG A 206 -11.34 1.12 -16.64
C ARG A 206 -10.22 0.92 -15.62
N PRO A 207 -10.39 1.33 -14.36
CA PRO A 207 -9.42 1.06 -13.31
C PRO A 207 -9.28 -0.43 -13.04
N VAL A 208 -8.04 -0.87 -12.87
CA VAL A 208 -7.65 -2.25 -12.53
C VAL A 208 -6.52 -2.22 -11.51
N GLY A 209 -6.41 -3.26 -10.70
CA GLY A 209 -5.26 -3.51 -9.85
C GLY A 209 -4.23 -4.37 -10.58
N ILE A 210 -2.97 -3.97 -10.56
CA ILE A 210 -1.83 -4.72 -11.10
C ILE A 210 -1.04 -5.34 -9.96
N VAL A 211 -0.81 -6.64 -10.02
CA VAL A 211 0.11 -7.38 -9.15
C VAL A 211 1.12 -8.07 -10.06
N ALA A 212 2.35 -7.58 -10.11
CA ALA A 212 3.32 -8.03 -11.07
C ALA A 212 4.65 -8.43 -10.41
N SER A 213 5.24 -9.52 -10.85
CA SER A 213 6.59 -9.90 -10.44
C SER A 213 7.61 -8.93 -11.03
N GLN A 214 8.65 -8.56 -10.27
CA GLN A 214 9.76 -7.74 -10.77
C GLN A 214 11.07 -8.53 -10.75
N PRO A 215 11.41 -9.21 -11.85
CA PRO A 215 12.59 -10.09 -11.91
C PRO A 215 13.94 -9.39 -11.67
N LYS A 216 14.02 -8.07 -11.87
CA LYS A 216 15.21 -7.27 -11.56
C LYS A 216 15.58 -7.28 -10.07
N TYR A 217 14.61 -7.55 -9.20
CA TYR A 217 14.84 -7.63 -7.77
C TYR A 217 14.65 -9.06 -7.28
N LYS A 218 15.72 -9.64 -6.74
CA LYS A 218 15.72 -11.01 -6.18
C LYS A 218 15.10 -12.07 -7.11
N GLY A 219 15.16 -11.85 -8.43
CA GLY A 219 14.60 -12.77 -9.42
C GLY A 219 13.07 -12.90 -9.40
N GLY A 220 12.34 -11.99 -8.74
CA GLY A 220 10.89 -12.06 -8.57
C GLY A 220 10.43 -13.09 -7.54
N VAL A 221 11.33 -13.63 -6.71
CA VAL A 221 10.99 -14.56 -5.61
C VAL A 221 10.18 -13.85 -4.54
N LEU A 222 9.15 -14.52 -4.02
CA LEU A 222 8.29 -13.96 -2.96
C LEU A 222 8.89 -14.18 -1.57
N PHE A 223 8.88 -13.14 -0.76
CA PHE A 223 9.30 -13.11 0.64
C PHE A 223 8.11 -12.77 1.55
N VAL A 224 8.36 -12.72 2.85
CA VAL A 224 7.36 -12.33 3.85
C VAL A 224 6.71 -10.99 3.51
N ASP A 225 7.54 -9.99 3.22
CA ASP A 225 7.09 -8.62 2.93
C ASP A 225 6.31 -8.54 1.61
N SER A 226 6.75 -9.26 0.58
CA SER A 226 6.03 -9.31 -0.70
C SER A 226 4.69 -10.02 -0.58
N ALA A 227 4.59 -11.06 0.25
CA ALA A 227 3.32 -11.73 0.54
C ALA A 227 2.33 -10.79 1.23
N ASP A 228 2.79 -10.02 2.23
CA ASP A 228 1.96 -9.04 2.94
C ASP A 228 1.57 -7.86 2.05
N LYS A 229 2.50 -7.37 1.24
CA LYS A 229 2.24 -6.33 0.23
C LYS A 229 1.14 -6.76 -0.74
N ALA A 230 1.25 -7.98 -1.29
CA ALA A 230 0.25 -8.53 -2.19
C ALA A 230 -1.12 -8.70 -1.52
N ALA A 231 -1.16 -9.34 -0.35
CA ALA A 231 -2.41 -9.60 0.37
C ALA A 231 -3.19 -8.32 0.65
N ARG A 232 -2.51 -7.30 1.20
CA ARG A 232 -3.12 -6.00 1.48
C ARG A 232 -3.66 -5.33 0.22
N PHE A 233 -2.91 -5.38 -0.88
CA PHE A 233 -3.33 -4.78 -2.14
C PHE A 233 -4.52 -5.51 -2.78
N VAL A 234 -4.54 -6.84 -2.72
CA VAL A 234 -5.67 -7.66 -3.21
C VAL A 234 -6.94 -7.35 -2.44
N TRP A 235 -6.89 -7.29 -1.10
CA TRP A 235 -8.04 -6.90 -0.27
C TRP A 235 -8.53 -5.49 -0.58
N LEU A 236 -7.62 -4.54 -0.83
CA LEU A 236 -7.97 -3.18 -1.22
C LEU A 236 -8.72 -3.14 -2.56
N CYS A 237 -8.23 -3.87 -3.55
CA CYS A 237 -8.90 -3.98 -4.86
C CYS A 237 -10.28 -4.62 -4.73
N ASP A 238 -10.40 -5.71 -3.97
CA ASP A 238 -11.67 -6.41 -3.76
C ASP A 238 -12.69 -5.52 -3.05
N ALA A 239 -12.28 -4.79 -2.00
CA ALA A 239 -13.16 -3.89 -1.25
C ALA A 239 -13.80 -2.80 -2.13
N PHE A 240 -13.09 -2.35 -3.16
CA PHE A 240 -13.56 -1.26 -4.04
C PHE A 240 -13.84 -1.69 -5.48
N ASN A 241 -14.10 -2.97 -5.70
CA ASN A 241 -14.55 -3.54 -6.98
C ASN A 241 -13.58 -3.34 -8.15
N LEU A 242 -12.26 -3.33 -7.90
CA LEU A 242 -11.25 -3.24 -8.95
C LEU A 242 -10.84 -4.64 -9.42
N PRO A 243 -11.02 -4.99 -10.70
CA PRO A 243 -10.48 -6.22 -11.26
C PRO A 243 -8.97 -6.31 -11.07
N LEU A 244 -8.46 -7.52 -10.86
CA LEU A 244 -7.04 -7.79 -10.63
C LEU A 244 -6.39 -8.41 -11.86
N ILE A 245 -5.22 -7.90 -12.24
CA ILE A 245 -4.37 -8.45 -13.28
C ILE A 245 -3.05 -8.86 -12.62
N PHE A 246 -2.75 -10.16 -12.69
CA PHE A 246 -1.49 -10.72 -12.25
C PHE A 246 -0.57 -10.91 -13.44
N LEU A 247 0.63 -10.33 -13.40
CA LEU A 247 1.69 -10.54 -14.38
C LEU A 247 2.77 -11.40 -13.71
N ALA A 248 2.70 -12.70 -13.91
CA ALA A 248 3.53 -13.65 -13.18
C ALA A 248 4.82 -13.98 -13.95
N ASP A 249 5.95 -13.72 -13.31
CA ASP A 249 7.28 -14.26 -13.65
C ASP A 249 7.98 -14.58 -12.31
N VAL A 250 7.51 -15.63 -11.64
CA VAL A 250 7.87 -15.94 -10.25
C VAL A 250 8.28 -17.41 -10.11
N PRO A 251 9.44 -17.71 -9.49
CA PRO A 251 9.83 -19.10 -9.21
C PRO A 251 9.12 -19.68 -7.97
N GLY A 252 8.38 -18.86 -7.22
CA GLY A 252 7.68 -19.25 -6.00
C GLY A 252 8.12 -18.43 -4.79
N PHE A 253 7.75 -18.94 -3.59
CA PHE A 253 8.19 -18.36 -2.32
C PHE A 253 9.63 -18.76 -2.02
N MET A 254 10.35 -17.85 -1.33
CA MET A 254 11.70 -18.13 -0.84
C MET A 254 11.69 -19.27 0.18
N ILE A 255 12.72 -20.10 0.13
CA ILE A 255 12.93 -21.22 1.04
C ILE A 255 14.17 -20.99 1.90
N GLY A 256 14.25 -21.65 3.05
CA GLY A 256 15.42 -21.65 3.90
C GLY A 256 15.16 -21.18 5.31
N LYS A 257 16.10 -21.48 6.20
CA LYS A 257 16.00 -21.30 7.66
C LYS A 257 15.59 -19.86 8.07
N LYS A 258 16.07 -18.84 7.35
CA LYS A 258 15.78 -17.44 7.68
C LYS A 258 14.30 -17.14 7.47
N VAL A 259 13.78 -17.35 6.27
CA VAL A 259 12.39 -17.03 5.91
C VAL A 259 11.36 -17.93 6.63
N GLU A 260 11.73 -19.19 6.94
CA GLU A 260 10.87 -20.05 7.78
C GLU A 260 10.72 -19.49 9.19
N ARG A 261 11.80 -18.97 9.78
CA ARG A 261 11.76 -18.31 11.10
C ARG A 261 11.03 -16.98 11.09
N GLU A 262 11.03 -16.26 9.97
CA GLU A 262 10.25 -15.04 9.74
C GLU A 262 8.76 -15.36 9.52
N GLY A 263 8.39 -16.62 9.35
CA GLY A 263 7.02 -17.10 9.21
C GLY A 263 6.49 -17.03 7.78
N ILE A 264 7.30 -17.36 6.76
CA ILE A 264 6.92 -17.33 5.34
C ILE A 264 5.64 -18.11 5.05
N ILE A 265 5.41 -19.26 5.72
CA ILE A 265 4.19 -20.06 5.55
C ILE A 265 2.95 -19.25 6.02
N ARG A 266 3.03 -18.57 7.15
CA ARG A 266 1.93 -17.76 7.69
C ARG A 266 1.61 -16.57 6.77
N HIS A 267 2.62 -15.88 6.28
CA HIS A 267 2.47 -14.74 5.38
C HIS A 267 2.05 -15.16 3.98
N GLY A 268 2.59 -16.27 3.47
CA GLY A 268 2.13 -16.88 2.22
C GLY A 268 0.67 -17.32 2.27
N ALA A 269 0.24 -17.96 3.39
CA ALA A 269 -1.16 -18.30 3.60
C ALA A 269 -2.09 -17.07 3.57
N LYS A 270 -1.65 -15.93 4.13
CA LYS A 270 -2.39 -14.66 4.06
C LYS A 270 -2.59 -14.20 2.60
N MET A 271 -1.53 -14.25 1.78
CA MET A 271 -1.62 -13.90 0.36
C MET A 271 -2.58 -14.85 -0.39
N ILE A 272 -2.47 -16.16 -0.14
CA ILE A 272 -3.36 -17.17 -0.75
C ILE A 272 -4.81 -16.93 -0.34
N SER A 273 -5.08 -16.66 0.95
CA SER A 273 -6.44 -16.31 1.42
C SER A 273 -6.97 -15.07 0.71
N ALA A 274 -6.19 -13.99 0.65
CA ALA A 274 -6.61 -12.76 -0.02
C ALA A 274 -7.00 -13.00 -1.49
N VAL A 275 -6.18 -13.74 -2.24
CA VAL A 275 -6.48 -14.08 -3.64
C VAL A 275 -7.69 -15.00 -3.76
N SER A 276 -7.86 -15.95 -2.83
CA SER A 276 -8.98 -16.90 -2.86
C SER A 276 -10.31 -16.25 -2.49
N GLU A 277 -10.31 -15.36 -1.51
CA GLU A 277 -11.51 -14.64 -1.04
C GLU A 277 -11.96 -13.54 -1.99
N ALA A 278 -11.03 -12.93 -2.73
CA ALA A 278 -11.35 -11.82 -3.63
C ALA A 278 -12.46 -12.21 -4.62
N SER A 279 -13.53 -11.43 -4.63
CA SER A 279 -14.72 -11.63 -5.44
C SER A 279 -14.66 -10.94 -6.81
N VAL A 280 -13.73 -9.99 -6.97
CA VAL A 280 -13.50 -9.28 -8.23
C VAL A 280 -12.91 -10.19 -9.32
N PRO A 281 -13.12 -9.89 -10.62
CA PRO A 281 -12.46 -10.62 -11.69
C PRO A 281 -10.94 -10.65 -11.53
N LYS A 282 -10.35 -11.83 -11.70
CA LYS A 282 -8.91 -12.06 -11.61
C LYS A 282 -8.41 -12.65 -12.93
N LEU A 283 -7.47 -11.96 -13.57
CA LEU A 283 -6.78 -12.43 -14.77
C LEU A 283 -5.31 -12.67 -14.40
N CYS A 284 -4.78 -13.84 -14.75
CA CYS A 284 -3.38 -14.14 -14.56
C CYS A 284 -2.72 -14.40 -15.91
N VAL A 285 -1.68 -13.63 -16.20
CA VAL A 285 -0.82 -13.81 -17.37
C VAL A 285 0.49 -14.39 -16.90
N LEU A 286 0.79 -15.59 -17.31
CA LEU A 286 2.12 -16.18 -17.16
C LEU A 286 3.03 -15.55 -18.20
N VAL A 287 3.87 -14.62 -17.76
CA VAL A 287 4.78 -13.90 -18.66
C VAL A 287 5.89 -14.83 -19.12
N ARG A 288 6.48 -15.60 -18.19
CA ARG A 288 7.58 -16.53 -18.52
C ARG A 288 7.62 -17.76 -17.62
N LYS A 289 7.56 -17.60 -16.31
CA LYS A 289 7.64 -18.70 -15.33
C LYS A 289 6.69 -18.50 -14.17
N ALA A 290 6.22 -19.61 -13.59
CA ALA A 290 5.38 -19.68 -12.40
C ALA A 290 5.64 -20.98 -11.63
#